data_454410f123a2d8087b19a5e3c9287d70
#
_entry.id   454410f123a2d8087b19a5e3c9287d70
#
_cell.length_a   1.000
_cell.length_b   1.000
_cell.length_c   1.000
_cell.angle_alpha   90.00
_cell.angle_beta   90.00
_cell.angle_gamma   90.00
#
_symmetry.space_group_name_H-M   'P 1'
#
loop_
_entity.id
_entity.type
_entity.pdbx_description
1 polymer ?
#
loop_
_entity_poly.entity_id
_entity_poly.type
_entity_poly.pdbx_seq_one_letter_code
_entity_poly.pdbx_strand_id
1 'polypeptide(L)'
;MIEARGVTEDVGAVYLHCDVDKMYYSVEALESPALADEARAVIISVDPREYPRAVVTTANGVARSIGITSGMSTAIATRLAREQGVEVVYVPPRHDVYSRYSRRLMDLLRTETPLLEQRSIDEAALDWRQYGFASEPVARLRERILKEIGLSVSFGLAANLLVAKMASEVAKSRDDHLCVVRPGEEAAFLAPLSVRALVGIGPKSEARLRGFEISTIGQLAEQPLAWLVEQFGAAYGRYLHHASRGEDDSTLIGEHTYKSVSAEHTFARDTVDRVEIWQRLQAQAQEVSERLRHERLVASEVAIKVRYGVTWETITRQQRLGSPTDDPKVLAAGAAALMRKSWTRRPIRLIGLRAAKLEPARDDVQLTLPA
;
A
#
# COMPACT_ATOMS: atom_id res chain seq x y z
N MET A 1 -54.51 -5.24 2.09
CA MET A 1 -53.62 -6.18 2.75
C MET A 1 -52.90 -6.98 1.69
N ILE A 2 -51.67 -6.63 1.43
CA ILE A 2 -50.74 -7.46 0.62
C ILE A 2 -49.50 -7.55 1.51
N GLU A 3 -49.38 -8.70 2.15
CA GLU A 3 -48.20 -9.08 2.90
C GLU A 3 -47.05 -9.38 1.92
N ALA A 4 -46.10 -8.48 1.83
CA ALA A 4 -44.77 -8.77 1.25
C ALA A 4 -43.94 -9.49 2.30
N ARG A 5 -44.05 -10.81 2.39
CA ARG A 5 -43.08 -11.66 3.04
C ARG A 5 -41.83 -11.71 2.13
N GLY A 6 -40.96 -10.77 2.30
CA GLY A 6 -39.58 -10.90 1.83
C GLY A 6 -38.87 -11.95 2.69
N VAL A 7 -38.63 -13.12 2.13
CA VAL A 7 -37.64 -14.07 2.61
C VAL A 7 -36.30 -13.33 2.48
N THR A 8 -35.78 -12.80 3.55
CA THR A 8 -34.36 -12.44 3.62
C THR A 8 -33.61 -13.77 3.67
N GLU A 9 -33.28 -14.33 2.50
CA GLU A 9 -32.18 -15.29 2.45
C GLU A 9 -31.01 -14.63 3.18
N ASP A 10 -30.42 -15.37 4.09
CA ASP A 10 -29.19 -14.97 4.79
C ASP A 10 -28.10 -14.82 3.70
N VAL A 11 -28.03 -13.64 3.13
CA VAL A 11 -27.04 -13.32 2.12
C VAL A 11 -25.71 -13.29 2.87
N GLY A 12 -24.94 -14.38 2.76
CA GLY A 12 -23.61 -14.46 3.34
C GLY A 12 -22.77 -13.20 3.07
N ALA A 13 -21.57 -13.13 3.56
CA ALA A 13 -20.71 -11.98 3.33
C ALA A 13 -20.58 -11.66 1.83
N VAL A 14 -20.72 -10.39 1.46
CA VAL A 14 -20.48 -9.87 0.11
C VAL A 14 -19.63 -8.63 0.24
N TYR A 15 -18.46 -8.63 -0.41
CA TYR A 15 -17.50 -7.55 -0.36
C TYR A 15 -17.28 -6.98 -1.75
N LEU A 16 -17.25 -5.65 -1.83
CA LEU A 16 -16.83 -4.91 -3.01
C LEU A 16 -15.45 -4.30 -2.74
N HIS A 17 -14.45 -4.67 -3.54
CA HIS A 17 -13.14 -4.04 -3.52
C HIS A 17 -13.05 -3.00 -4.64
N CYS A 18 -12.70 -1.76 -4.28
CA CYS A 18 -12.48 -0.63 -5.17
C CYS A 18 -10.99 -0.34 -5.27
N ASP A 19 -10.47 -0.16 -6.49
CA ASP A 19 -9.06 0.17 -6.76
C ASP A 19 -9.01 1.24 -7.86
N VAL A 20 -8.31 2.35 -7.60
CA VAL A 20 -8.17 3.45 -8.59
C VAL A 20 -7.09 3.12 -9.61
N ASP A 21 -7.44 3.19 -10.87
CA ASP A 21 -6.51 2.90 -11.96
C ASP A 21 -5.38 3.95 -12.05
N LYS A 22 -4.13 3.52 -11.76
CA LYS A 22 -2.91 4.36 -11.83
C LYS A 22 -3.07 5.70 -11.09
N MET A 23 -3.63 5.71 -9.91
CA MET A 23 -4.12 6.88 -9.19
C MET A 23 -3.27 8.14 -9.36
N TYR A 24 -1.98 8.12 -9.03
CA TYR A 24 -1.15 9.33 -9.06
C TYR A 24 -1.03 9.91 -10.47
N TYR A 25 -0.82 9.05 -11.48
CA TYR A 25 -0.83 9.52 -12.86
C TYR A 25 -2.19 10.08 -13.27
N SER A 26 -3.28 9.38 -12.93
CA SER A 26 -4.63 9.81 -13.27
C SER A 26 -4.97 11.17 -12.66
N VAL A 27 -4.58 11.40 -11.41
CA VAL A 27 -4.73 12.70 -10.75
C VAL A 27 -3.90 13.79 -11.43
N GLU A 28 -2.63 13.50 -11.78
CA GLU A 28 -1.79 14.47 -12.49
C GLU A 28 -2.34 14.81 -13.89
N ALA A 29 -2.90 13.83 -14.59
CA ALA A 29 -3.54 14.06 -15.88
C ALA A 29 -4.84 14.88 -15.78
N LEU A 30 -5.61 14.74 -14.69
CA LEU A 30 -6.77 15.58 -14.40
C LEU A 30 -6.38 17.02 -14.07
N GLU A 31 -5.34 17.21 -13.26
CA GLU A 31 -4.84 18.54 -12.86
C GLU A 31 -4.10 19.25 -14.00
N SER A 32 -3.51 18.48 -14.92
CA SER A 32 -2.71 18.98 -16.06
C SER A 32 -3.00 18.16 -17.31
N PRO A 33 -4.03 18.51 -18.10
CA PRO A 33 -4.45 17.73 -19.27
C PRO A 33 -3.35 17.48 -20.31
N ALA A 34 -2.31 18.33 -20.36
CA ALA A 34 -1.14 18.11 -21.24
C ALA A 34 -0.36 16.82 -20.90
N LEU A 35 -0.54 16.25 -19.71
CA LEU A 35 0.06 14.99 -19.30
C LEU A 35 -0.73 13.76 -19.79
N ALA A 36 -1.96 13.96 -20.26
CA ALA A 36 -2.79 12.90 -20.83
C ALA A 36 -2.36 12.48 -22.25
N ASP A 37 -1.32 13.12 -22.80
CA ASP A 37 -0.75 12.79 -24.11
C ASP A 37 -0.13 11.37 -24.08
N GLU A 38 -0.73 10.46 -24.84
CA GLU A 38 -0.31 9.07 -24.95
C GLU A 38 0.93 8.85 -25.84
N ALA A 39 1.52 9.91 -26.39
CA ALA A 39 2.75 9.81 -27.18
C ALA A 39 4.02 9.75 -26.30
N ARG A 40 3.93 10.13 -25.03
CA ARG A 40 5.08 10.25 -24.13
C ARG A 40 4.96 9.34 -22.92
N ALA A 41 6.11 8.85 -22.44
CA ALA A 41 6.18 8.14 -21.18
C ALA A 41 6.14 9.14 -20.01
N VAL A 42 5.00 9.23 -19.29
CA VAL A 42 4.87 10.06 -18.10
C VAL A 42 5.17 9.21 -16.87
N ILE A 43 6.15 9.66 -16.09
CA ILE A 43 6.64 8.98 -14.88
C ILE A 43 6.47 9.90 -13.69
N ILE A 44 5.67 9.46 -12.70
CA ILE A 44 5.55 10.18 -11.43
C ILE A 44 6.76 9.83 -10.58
N SER A 45 7.70 10.74 -10.54
CA SER A 45 8.96 10.66 -9.81
C SER A 45 9.74 11.97 -9.93
N VAL A 46 10.79 12.12 -9.14
CA VAL A 46 11.80 13.16 -9.33
C VAL A 46 12.72 12.78 -10.50
N ASP A 47 13.11 13.77 -11.32
CA ASP A 47 14.05 13.58 -12.42
C ASP A 47 15.38 13.00 -11.90
N PRO A 48 15.94 11.94 -12.50
CA PRO A 48 17.21 11.35 -12.07
C PRO A 48 18.41 12.32 -12.17
N ARG A 49 18.30 13.40 -12.95
CA ARG A 49 19.31 14.46 -13.02
C ARG A 49 19.35 15.30 -11.75
N GLU A 50 18.20 15.48 -11.11
CA GLU A 50 18.08 16.19 -9.83
C GLU A 50 18.34 15.25 -8.65
N TYR A 51 17.80 14.02 -8.71
CA TYR A 51 17.99 13.03 -7.67
C TYR A 51 18.31 11.64 -8.23
N PRO A 52 19.60 11.27 -8.34
CA PRO A 52 20.06 10.05 -9.02
C PRO A 52 19.52 8.73 -8.44
N ARG A 53 18.99 8.75 -7.22
CA ARG A 53 18.42 7.58 -6.51
C ARG A 53 16.90 7.58 -6.48
N ALA A 54 16.25 8.45 -7.26
CA ALA A 54 14.82 8.46 -7.38
C ALA A 54 14.31 7.12 -7.95
N VAL A 55 13.11 6.76 -7.52
CA VAL A 55 12.40 5.57 -8.00
C VAL A 55 11.06 5.96 -8.61
N VAL A 56 10.64 5.23 -9.60
CA VAL A 56 9.30 5.37 -10.20
C VAL A 56 8.24 5.10 -9.14
N THR A 57 7.40 6.07 -8.84
CA THR A 57 6.24 5.89 -7.96
C THR A 57 5.12 5.21 -8.73
N THR A 58 4.74 5.80 -9.88
CA THR A 58 3.84 5.19 -10.87
C THR A 58 4.16 5.76 -12.26
N ALA A 59 3.52 5.19 -13.30
CA ALA A 59 3.73 5.61 -14.66
C ALA A 59 2.47 5.37 -15.53
N ASN A 60 2.35 6.10 -16.65
CA ASN A 60 1.26 5.95 -17.62
C ASN A 60 1.37 4.65 -18.43
N GLY A 61 0.39 4.41 -19.32
CA GLY A 61 0.34 3.23 -20.19
C GLY A 61 1.56 3.10 -21.09
N VAL A 62 2.01 4.19 -21.67
CA VAL A 62 3.19 4.24 -22.58
C VAL A 62 4.46 3.81 -21.85
N ALA A 63 4.72 4.36 -20.67
CA ALA A 63 5.87 3.94 -19.88
C ALA A 63 5.79 2.45 -19.46
N ARG A 64 4.60 1.97 -19.10
CA ARG A 64 4.39 0.56 -18.73
C ARG A 64 4.58 -0.39 -19.91
N SER A 65 4.15 -0.03 -21.12
CA SER A 65 4.32 -0.86 -22.32
C SER A 65 5.76 -1.10 -22.72
N ILE A 66 6.67 -0.20 -22.33
CA ILE A 66 8.12 -0.34 -22.54
C ILE A 66 8.85 -0.93 -21.31
N GLY A 67 8.09 -1.50 -20.35
CA GLY A 67 8.64 -2.22 -19.20
C GLY A 67 8.97 -1.37 -17.97
N ILE A 68 8.55 -0.08 -17.93
CA ILE A 68 8.76 0.78 -16.75
C ILE A 68 7.70 0.47 -15.70
N THR A 69 8.13 0.12 -14.48
CA THR A 69 7.26 -0.29 -13.38
C THR A 69 7.56 0.47 -12.10
N SER A 70 6.57 0.53 -11.19
CA SER A 70 6.73 1.11 -9.85
C SER A 70 7.88 0.46 -9.08
N GLY A 71 8.67 1.27 -8.37
CA GLY A 71 9.86 0.83 -7.64
C GLY A 71 11.13 0.71 -8.48
N MET A 72 11.04 0.82 -9.82
CA MET A 72 12.22 0.87 -10.69
C MET A 72 13.02 2.17 -10.47
N SER A 73 14.35 2.09 -10.53
CA SER A 73 15.18 3.29 -10.53
C SER A 73 14.88 4.16 -11.75
N THR A 74 14.71 5.47 -11.56
CA THR A 74 14.47 6.42 -12.66
C THR A 74 15.61 6.42 -13.68
N ALA A 75 16.84 6.15 -13.27
CA ALA A 75 17.98 5.99 -14.20
C ALA A 75 17.79 4.78 -15.14
N ILE A 76 17.26 3.66 -14.66
CA ILE A 76 16.91 2.50 -15.48
C ILE A 76 15.73 2.85 -16.39
N ALA A 77 14.69 3.48 -15.85
CA ALA A 77 13.53 3.91 -16.62
C ALA A 77 13.93 4.84 -17.79
N THR A 78 14.80 5.83 -17.54
CA THR A 78 15.34 6.72 -18.59
C THR A 78 16.07 5.95 -19.68
N ARG A 79 16.87 4.95 -19.28
CA ARG A 79 17.62 4.12 -20.24
C ARG A 79 16.67 3.32 -21.13
N LEU A 80 15.68 2.62 -20.53
CA LEU A 80 14.68 1.84 -21.27
C LEU A 80 13.92 2.71 -22.27
N ALA A 81 13.45 3.88 -21.87
CA ALA A 81 12.75 4.79 -22.75
C ALA A 81 13.61 5.26 -23.92
N ARG A 82 14.88 5.60 -23.66
CA ARG A 82 15.84 6.00 -24.69
C ARG A 82 16.12 4.86 -25.70
N GLU A 83 16.27 3.62 -25.23
CA GLU A 83 16.47 2.44 -26.06
C GLU A 83 15.28 2.18 -26.99
N GLN A 84 14.08 2.58 -26.57
CA GLN A 84 12.84 2.46 -27.35
C GLN A 84 12.47 3.73 -28.14
N GLY A 85 13.28 4.79 -28.08
CA GLY A 85 13.00 6.07 -28.75
C GLY A 85 11.80 6.83 -28.19
N VAL A 86 11.41 6.58 -26.95
CA VAL A 86 10.24 7.20 -26.29
C VAL A 86 10.69 8.39 -25.45
N GLU A 87 10.03 9.53 -25.63
CA GLU A 87 10.24 10.72 -24.79
C GLU A 87 9.70 10.49 -23.38
N VAL A 88 10.46 10.95 -22.37
CA VAL A 88 10.09 10.82 -20.96
C VAL A 88 9.80 12.17 -20.34
N VAL A 89 8.66 12.26 -19.66
CA VAL A 89 8.29 13.38 -18.80
C VAL A 89 8.29 12.93 -17.35
N TYR A 90 9.12 13.56 -16.50
CA TYR A 90 9.13 13.35 -15.07
C TYR A 90 8.23 14.37 -14.39
N VAL A 91 7.33 13.90 -13.52
CA VAL A 91 6.43 14.74 -12.72
C VAL A 91 6.69 14.43 -11.24
N PRO A 92 7.20 15.41 -10.46
CA PRO A 92 7.39 15.21 -9.03
C PRO A 92 6.07 14.86 -8.32
N PRO A 93 6.05 13.85 -7.41
CA PRO A 93 4.83 13.45 -6.75
C PRO A 93 4.29 14.54 -5.80
N ARG A 94 2.98 14.81 -5.88
CA ARG A 94 2.25 15.77 -5.04
C ARG A 94 1.30 15.05 -4.08
N HIS A 95 1.86 14.47 -3.02
CA HIS A 95 1.11 13.61 -2.10
C HIS A 95 -0.09 14.28 -1.42
N ASP A 96 -0.04 15.59 -1.19
CA ASP A 96 -1.15 16.39 -0.66
C ASP A 96 -2.33 16.44 -1.64
N VAL A 97 -2.06 16.57 -2.93
CA VAL A 97 -3.08 16.54 -3.99
C VAL A 97 -3.72 15.15 -4.04
N TYR A 98 -2.90 14.09 -4.07
CA TYR A 98 -3.40 12.71 -4.11
C TYR A 98 -4.27 12.38 -2.91
N SER A 99 -3.87 12.85 -1.71
CA SER A 99 -4.65 12.69 -0.48
C SER A 99 -6.00 13.40 -0.53
N ARG A 100 -6.11 14.56 -1.23
CA ARG A 100 -7.40 15.22 -1.44
C ARG A 100 -8.35 14.41 -2.31
N TYR A 101 -7.84 13.86 -3.43
CA TYR A 101 -8.63 12.98 -4.29
C TYR A 101 -9.05 11.69 -3.59
N SER A 102 -8.13 11.08 -2.82
CA SER A 102 -8.41 9.90 -2.00
C SER A 102 -9.56 10.18 -1.01
N ARG A 103 -9.50 11.28 -0.26
CA ARG A 103 -10.56 11.64 0.68
C ARG A 103 -11.92 11.80 -0.02
N ARG A 104 -11.97 12.52 -1.14
CA ARG A 104 -13.20 12.67 -1.93
C ARG A 104 -13.77 11.31 -2.37
N LEU A 105 -12.90 10.39 -2.80
CA LEU A 105 -13.30 9.03 -3.15
C LEU A 105 -13.85 8.28 -1.93
N MET A 106 -13.12 8.27 -0.82
CA MET A 106 -13.54 7.56 0.39
C MET A 106 -14.86 8.12 0.93
N ASP A 107 -15.04 9.45 0.89
CA ASP A 107 -16.29 10.10 1.33
C ASP A 107 -17.48 9.70 0.43
N LEU A 108 -17.27 9.61 -0.89
CA LEU A 108 -18.28 9.12 -1.83
C LEU A 108 -18.60 7.64 -1.55
N LEU A 109 -17.60 6.79 -1.38
CA LEU A 109 -17.80 5.37 -1.09
C LEU A 109 -18.56 5.14 0.24
N ARG A 110 -18.33 5.98 1.27
CA ARG A 110 -19.07 5.93 2.54
C ARG A 110 -20.56 6.25 2.39
N THR A 111 -20.98 6.91 1.31
CA THR A 111 -22.41 7.12 1.05
C THR A 111 -23.14 5.83 0.65
N GLU A 112 -22.40 4.82 0.18
CA GLU A 112 -22.96 3.54 -0.25
C GLU A 112 -23.08 2.54 0.90
N THR A 113 -22.17 2.59 1.90
CA THR A 113 -22.19 1.68 3.03
C THR A 113 -21.52 2.29 4.26
N PRO A 114 -22.07 2.07 5.47
CA PRO A 114 -21.43 2.55 6.70
C PRO A 114 -20.16 1.78 7.06
N LEU A 115 -19.98 0.56 6.53
CA LEU A 115 -18.83 -0.29 6.80
C LEU A 115 -17.89 -0.32 5.60
N LEU A 116 -16.87 0.53 5.66
CA LEU A 116 -15.80 0.66 4.68
C LEU A 116 -14.46 0.58 5.39
N GLU A 117 -13.54 -0.20 4.83
CA GLU A 117 -12.13 -0.23 5.22
C GLU A 117 -11.26 0.36 4.12
N GLN A 118 -10.64 1.50 4.39
CA GLN A 118 -9.62 2.06 3.51
C GLN A 118 -8.32 1.25 3.63
N ARG A 119 -7.91 0.58 2.56
CA ARG A 119 -6.72 -0.28 2.50
C ARG A 119 -5.46 0.48 2.15
N SER A 120 -5.60 1.50 1.29
CA SER A 120 -4.50 2.38 0.88
C SER A 120 -5.04 3.75 0.49
N ILE A 121 -4.23 4.58 -0.15
CA ILE A 121 -4.66 5.87 -0.71
C ILE A 121 -5.61 5.69 -1.91
N ASP A 122 -5.59 4.54 -2.57
CA ASP A 122 -6.29 4.23 -3.81
C ASP A 122 -7.18 2.97 -3.72
N GLU A 123 -7.19 2.28 -2.58
CA GLU A 123 -7.94 1.05 -2.40
C GLU A 123 -8.89 1.13 -1.19
N ALA A 124 -10.08 0.58 -1.35
CA ALA A 124 -11.05 0.39 -0.28
C ALA A 124 -11.80 -0.94 -0.44
N ALA A 125 -12.16 -1.55 0.68
CA ALA A 125 -13.09 -2.68 0.74
C ALA A 125 -14.37 -2.25 1.46
N LEU A 126 -15.52 -2.64 0.90
CA LEU A 126 -16.85 -2.23 1.32
C LEU A 126 -17.70 -3.44 1.67
N ASP A 127 -18.50 -3.34 2.69
CA ASP A 127 -19.62 -4.25 2.90
C ASP A 127 -20.70 -3.99 1.84
N TRP A 128 -20.96 -5.00 1.00
CA TRP A 128 -21.86 -4.87 -0.15
C TRP A 128 -23.10 -5.77 -0.05
N ARG A 129 -23.35 -6.36 1.13
CA ARG A 129 -24.44 -7.32 1.37
C ARG A 129 -25.82 -6.81 0.93
N GLN A 130 -26.07 -5.50 1.10
CA GLN A 130 -27.36 -4.89 0.73
C GLN A 130 -27.67 -4.96 -0.77
N TYR A 131 -26.67 -5.08 -1.63
CA TYR A 131 -26.80 -5.16 -3.07
C TYR A 131 -26.53 -6.57 -3.62
N GLY A 132 -26.02 -7.48 -2.78
CA GLY A 132 -25.62 -8.82 -3.18
C GLY A 132 -24.60 -8.80 -4.33
N PHE A 133 -24.76 -9.76 -5.25
CA PHE A 133 -23.88 -9.91 -6.42
C PHE A 133 -24.41 -9.19 -7.68
N ALA A 134 -25.28 -8.20 -7.53
CA ALA A 134 -25.78 -7.42 -8.65
C ALA A 134 -24.70 -6.48 -9.21
N SER A 135 -24.53 -6.46 -10.53
CA SER A 135 -23.54 -5.60 -11.21
C SER A 135 -24.02 -4.16 -11.38
N GLU A 136 -25.33 -3.93 -11.49
CA GLU A 136 -25.89 -2.61 -11.76
C GLU A 136 -25.58 -1.55 -10.69
N PRO A 137 -25.68 -1.82 -9.37
CA PRO A 137 -25.26 -0.85 -8.35
C PRO A 137 -23.79 -0.47 -8.47
N VAL A 138 -22.92 -1.43 -8.82
CA VAL A 138 -21.47 -1.18 -9.01
C VAL A 138 -21.24 -0.30 -10.24
N ALA A 139 -21.94 -0.55 -11.34
CA ALA A 139 -21.85 0.27 -12.55
C ALA A 139 -22.28 1.73 -12.26
N ARG A 140 -23.41 1.95 -11.54
CA ARG A 140 -23.86 3.29 -11.12
C ARG A 140 -22.81 3.97 -10.22
N LEU A 141 -22.23 3.26 -9.28
CA LEU A 141 -21.18 3.78 -8.42
C LEU A 141 -19.95 4.22 -9.24
N ARG A 142 -19.52 3.39 -10.19
CA ARG A 142 -18.41 3.70 -11.09
C ARG A 142 -18.66 4.96 -11.91
N GLU A 143 -19.83 5.08 -12.53
CA GLU A 143 -20.23 6.27 -13.30
C GLU A 143 -20.25 7.53 -12.41
N ARG A 144 -20.75 7.40 -11.18
CA ARG A 144 -20.78 8.48 -10.21
C ARG A 144 -19.37 8.94 -9.83
N ILE A 145 -18.45 8.01 -9.56
CA ILE A 145 -17.04 8.33 -9.27
C ILE A 145 -16.39 9.05 -10.43
N LEU A 146 -16.58 8.55 -11.65
CA LEU A 146 -16.02 9.16 -12.86
C LEU A 146 -16.58 10.58 -13.06
N LYS A 147 -17.88 10.78 -12.88
CA LYS A 147 -18.54 12.07 -13.05
C LYS A 147 -18.17 13.09 -11.98
N GLU A 148 -18.14 12.70 -10.69
CA GLU A 148 -17.96 13.62 -9.58
C GLU A 148 -16.47 13.87 -9.26
N ILE A 149 -15.60 12.88 -9.53
CA ILE A 149 -14.18 12.94 -9.14
C ILE A 149 -13.25 12.96 -10.36
N GLY A 150 -13.67 12.31 -11.48
CA GLY A 150 -12.88 12.19 -12.70
C GLY A 150 -11.95 10.96 -12.72
N LEU A 151 -11.97 10.11 -11.69
CA LEU A 151 -11.10 8.95 -11.59
C LEU A 151 -11.74 7.71 -12.19
N SER A 152 -10.96 6.92 -12.94
CA SER A 152 -11.31 5.56 -13.31
C SER A 152 -11.03 4.62 -12.15
N VAL A 153 -11.98 3.72 -11.87
CA VAL A 153 -11.88 2.72 -10.80
C VAL A 153 -12.24 1.35 -11.33
N SER A 154 -11.58 0.33 -10.80
CA SER A 154 -11.88 -1.07 -11.07
C SER A 154 -12.42 -1.75 -9.82
N PHE A 155 -13.44 -2.59 -10.00
CA PHE A 155 -14.16 -3.24 -8.91
C PHE A 155 -14.05 -4.75 -8.96
N GLY A 156 -13.84 -5.35 -7.79
CA GLY A 156 -13.98 -6.79 -7.59
C GLY A 156 -15.09 -7.08 -6.58
N LEU A 157 -16.02 -7.95 -6.93
CA LEU A 157 -17.16 -8.34 -6.10
C LEU A 157 -17.06 -9.82 -5.77
N ALA A 158 -16.98 -10.20 -4.49
CA ALA A 158 -16.81 -11.58 -4.05
C ALA A 158 -17.34 -11.83 -2.63
N ALA A 159 -17.40 -13.11 -2.22
CA ALA A 159 -17.87 -13.53 -0.91
C ALA A 159 -16.81 -13.33 0.20
N ASN A 160 -15.55 -13.07 -0.13
CA ASN A 160 -14.49 -12.77 0.82
C ASN A 160 -13.54 -11.67 0.30
N LEU A 161 -12.76 -11.08 1.21
CA LEU A 161 -11.93 -9.91 0.93
C LEU A 161 -10.75 -10.23 0.01
N LEU A 162 -10.14 -11.40 0.14
CA LEU A 162 -9.03 -11.82 -0.71
C LEU A 162 -9.46 -11.92 -2.18
N VAL A 163 -10.56 -12.64 -2.43
CA VAL A 163 -11.06 -12.86 -3.80
C VAL A 163 -11.60 -11.56 -4.38
N ALA A 164 -12.28 -10.70 -3.59
CA ALA A 164 -12.72 -9.38 -4.04
C ALA A 164 -11.52 -8.52 -4.50
N LYS A 165 -10.41 -8.51 -3.75
CA LYS A 165 -9.19 -7.82 -4.16
C LYS A 165 -8.59 -8.40 -5.43
N MET A 166 -8.51 -9.73 -5.53
CA MET A 166 -7.99 -10.40 -6.74
C MET A 166 -8.86 -10.11 -7.97
N ALA A 167 -10.17 -10.09 -7.77
CA ALA A 167 -11.14 -9.76 -8.82
C ALA A 167 -10.99 -8.32 -9.32
N SER A 168 -10.72 -7.33 -8.43
CA SER A 168 -10.49 -5.94 -8.85
C SER A 168 -9.25 -5.79 -9.73
N GLU A 169 -8.20 -6.57 -9.49
CA GLU A 169 -7.01 -6.57 -10.38
C GLU A 169 -7.33 -7.14 -11.77
N VAL A 170 -8.13 -8.21 -11.85
CA VAL A 170 -8.60 -8.77 -13.13
C VAL A 170 -9.52 -7.79 -13.85
N ALA A 171 -10.35 -7.04 -13.11
CA ALA A 171 -11.26 -6.04 -13.65
C ALA A 171 -10.53 -4.91 -14.41
N LYS A 172 -9.27 -4.58 -14.07
CA LYS A 172 -8.48 -3.55 -14.76
C LYS A 172 -8.25 -3.82 -16.25
N SER A 173 -8.39 -5.08 -16.69
CA SER A 173 -8.28 -5.49 -18.11
C SER A 173 -9.62 -5.66 -18.82
N ARG A 174 -10.75 -5.41 -18.12
CA ARG A 174 -12.09 -5.55 -18.67
C ARG A 174 -12.67 -4.18 -19.04
N ASP A 175 -13.49 -4.14 -20.08
CA ASP A 175 -14.12 -2.89 -20.54
C ASP A 175 -15.09 -2.29 -19.52
N ASP A 176 -15.77 -3.15 -18.75
CA ASP A 176 -16.71 -2.76 -17.70
C ASP A 176 -16.04 -2.44 -16.37
N HIS A 177 -14.72 -2.69 -16.24
CA HIS A 177 -13.95 -2.52 -14.99
C HIS A 177 -14.60 -3.22 -13.78
N LEU A 178 -15.30 -4.33 -14.00
CA LEU A 178 -15.94 -5.12 -12.96
C LEU A 178 -15.62 -6.60 -13.14
N CYS A 179 -15.26 -7.27 -12.05
CA CYS A 179 -15.15 -8.72 -12.01
C CYS A 179 -15.96 -9.24 -10.82
N VAL A 180 -16.92 -10.11 -11.09
CA VAL A 180 -17.78 -10.73 -10.09
C VAL A 180 -17.41 -12.19 -9.95
N VAL A 181 -17.15 -12.63 -8.71
CA VAL A 181 -16.86 -14.02 -8.35
C VAL A 181 -17.90 -14.46 -7.32
N ARG A 182 -18.78 -15.37 -7.71
CA ARG A 182 -19.86 -15.84 -6.85
C ARG A 182 -19.38 -16.91 -5.86
N PRO A 183 -20.09 -17.12 -4.74
CA PRO A 183 -19.81 -18.22 -3.82
C PRO A 183 -19.69 -19.56 -4.54
N GLY A 184 -18.60 -20.28 -4.26
CA GLY A 184 -18.25 -21.56 -4.89
C GLY A 184 -17.44 -21.45 -6.20
N GLU A 185 -17.23 -20.25 -6.73
CA GLU A 185 -16.42 -20.01 -7.94
C GLU A 185 -14.96 -19.62 -7.61
N GLU A 186 -14.63 -19.38 -6.34
CA GLU A 186 -13.37 -18.78 -5.89
C GLU A 186 -12.14 -19.56 -6.39
N ALA A 187 -12.11 -20.87 -6.14
CA ALA A 187 -11.01 -21.72 -6.56
C ALA A 187 -10.85 -21.80 -8.08
N ALA A 188 -11.97 -21.89 -8.81
CA ALA A 188 -11.97 -21.93 -10.27
C ALA A 188 -11.51 -20.58 -10.87
N PHE A 189 -11.90 -19.46 -10.27
CA PHE A 189 -11.46 -18.13 -10.66
C PHE A 189 -9.96 -17.94 -10.45
N LEU A 190 -9.43 -18.39 -9.30
CA LEU A 190 -8.02 -18.20 -8.95
C LEU A 190 -7.09 -19.14 -9.71
N ALA A 191 -7.51 -20.36 -10.00
CA ALA A 191 -6.66 -21.43 -10.53
C ALA A 191 -5.81 -21.03 -11.76
N PRO A 192 -6.33 -20.35 -12.80
CA PRO A 192 -5.54 -19.99 -13.99
C PRO A 192 -4.59 -18.80 -13.76
N LEU A 193 -4.75 -18.06 -12.67
CA LEU A 193 -3.93 -16.86 -12.41
C LEU A 193 -2.50 -17.27 -12.04
N SER A 194 -1.55 -16.40 -12.43
CA SER A 194 -0.15 -16.58 -12.00
C SER A 194 -0.04 -16.52 -10.47
N VAL A 195 0.82 -17.32 -9.87
CA VAL A 195 1.12 -17.25 -8.42
C VAL A 195 1.53 -15.85 -7.98
N ARG A 196 2.14 -15.08 -8.88
CA ARG A 196 2.52 -13.69 -8.62
C ARG A 196 1.32 -12.78 -8.33
N ALA A 197 0.16 -13.10 -8.87
CA ALA A 197 -1.06 -12.33 -8.65
C ALA A 197 -1.61 -12.51 -7.23
N LEU A 198 -1.36 -13.66 -6.58
CA LEU A 198 -1.88 -13.92 -5.24
C LEU A 198 -1.30 -12.91 -4.24
N VAL A 199 -2.19 -12.24 -3.53
CA VAL A 199 -1.82 -11.27 -2.47
C VAL A 199 -0.80 -11.90 -1.53
N GLY A 200 0.26 -11.18 -1.19
CA GLY A 200 1.33 -11.68 -0.31
C GLY A 200 2.46 -12.43 -1.03
N ILE A 201 2.33 -12.79 -2.31
CA ILE A 201 3.43 -13.38 -3.10
C ILE A 201 4.24 -12.27 -3.78
N GLY A 202 5.42 -11.99 -3.22
CA GLY A 202 6.41 -11.10 -3.81
C GLY A 202 7.37 -11.81 -4.77
N PRO A 203 8.29 -11.07 -5.45
CA PRO A 203 9.23 -11.66 -6.40
C PRO A 203 10.08 -12.81 -5.84
N LYS A 204 10.46 -12.75 -4.55
CA LYS A 204 11.24 -13.80 -3.90
C LYS A 204 10.44 -15.10 -3.71
N SER A 205 9.17 -14.97 -3.26
CA SER A 205 8.29 -16.13 -3.09
C SER A 205 7.90 -16.71 -4.44
N GLU A 206 7.63 -15.88 -5.45
CA GLU A 206 7.41 -16.33 -6.82
C GLU A 206 8.60 -17.12 -7.37
N ALA A 207 9.81 -16.57 -7.27
CA ALA A 207 11.02 -17.26 -7.76
C ALA A 207 11.21 -18.63 -7.06
N ARG A 208 10.92 -18.71 -5.76
CA ARG A 208 10.98 -19.97 -5.01
C ARG A 208 9.93 -20.98 -5.48
N LEU A 209 8.68 -20.55 -5.69
CA LEU A 209 7.61 -21.39 -6.20
C LEU A 209 7.92 -21.89 -7.60
N ARG A 210 8.42 -21.03 -8.49
CA ARG A 210 8.87 -21.40 -9.84
C ARG A 210 10.01 -22.44 -9.81
N GLY A 211 10.89 -22.40 -8.80
CA GLY A 211 11.90 -23.43 -8.58
C GLY A 211 11.31 -24.80 -8.25
N PHE A 212 10.06 -24.87 -7.83
CA PHE A 212 9.27 -26.09 -7.65
C PHE A 212 8.28 -26.35 -8.81
N GLU A 213 8.45 -25.67 -9.96
CA GLU A 213 7.58 -25.74 -11.14
C GLU A 213 6.14 -25.27 -10.90
N ILE A 214 5.91 -24.50 -9.81
CA ILE A 214 4.61 -23.92 -9.47
C ILE A 214 4.55 -22.50 -10.05
N SER A 215 3.74 -22.29 -11.07
CA SER A 215 3.58 -21.02 -11.79
C SER A 215 2.18 -20.43 -11.68
N THR A 216 1.16 -21.26 -11.42
CA THR A 216 -0.25 -20.84 -11.27
C THR A 216 -0.74 -21.07 -9.85
N ILE A 217 -1.82 -20.33 -9.49
CA ILE A 217 -2.46 -20.50 -8.18
C ILE A 217 -3.09 -21.89 -8.07
N GLY A 218 -3.62 -22.45 -9.16
CA GLY A 218 -4.15 -23.81 -9.18
C GLY A 218 -3.09 -24.86 -8.82
N GLN A 219 -1.88 -24.77 -9.42
CA GLN A 219 -0.75 -25.66 -9.05
C GLN A 219 -0.33 -25.49 -7.59
N LEU A 220 -0.41 -24.25 -7.05
CA LEU A 220 -0.14 -24.00 -5.63
C LEU A 220 -1.21 -24.63 -4.74
N ALA A 221 -2.47 -24.57 -5.14
CA ALA A 221 -3.61 -25.16 -4.41
C ALA A 221 -3.53 -26.71 -4.33
N GLU A 222 -2.88 -27.37 -5.29
CA GLU A 222 -2.67 -28.81 -5.27
C GLU A 222 -1.64 -29.26 -4.21
N GLN A 223 -0.82 -28.30 -3.68
CA GLN A 223 0.24 -28.66 -2.75
C GLN A 223 -0.31 -29.00 -1.36
N PRO A 224 0.20 -30.07 -0.72
CA PRO A 224 -0.19 -30.43 0.65
C PRO A 224 0.20 -29.34 1.66
N LEU A 225 -0.66 -29.11 2.65
CA LEU A 225 -0.39 -28.16 3.73
C LEU A 225 0.96 -28.43 4.41
N ALA A 226 1.26 -29.69 4.71
CA ALA A 226 2.51 -30.07 5.38
C ALA A 226 3.74 -29.63 4.59
N TRP A 227 3.72 -29.83 3.26
CA TRP A 227 4.79 -29.40 2.36
C TRP A 227 4.93 -27.88 2.33
N LEU A 228 3.81 -27.14 2.21
CA LEU A 228 3.84 -25.67 2.22
C LEU A 228 4.41 -25.12 3.55
N VAL A 229 4.05 -25.73 4.67
CA VAL A 229 4.58 -25.36 5.99
C VAL A 229 6.08 -25.66 6.10
N GLU A 230 6.54 -26.78 5.59
CA GLU A 230 7.97 -27.12 5.55
C GLU A 230 8.75 -26.13 4.69
N GLN A 231 8.24 -25.79 3.51
CA GLN A 231 8.95 -24.92 2.57
C GLN A 231 8.89 -23.44 2.98
N PHE A 232 7.78 -22.92 3.50
CA PHE A 232 7.54 -21.50 3.69
C PHE A 232 7.38 -21.08 5.17
N GLY A 233 7.45 -22.04 6.09
CA GLY A 233 7.20 -21.79 7.52
C GLY A 233 5.73 -21.85 7.89
N ALA A 234 5.46 -22.03 9.19
CA ALA A 234 4.14 -22.39 9.67
C ALA A 234 3.04 -21.37 9.34
N ALA A 235 3.33 -20.06 9.50
CA ALA A 235 2.32 -19.02 9.25
C ALA A 235 2.08 -18.81 7.76
N TYR A 236 3.16 -18.63 6.99
CA TYR A 236 3.05 -18.31 5.57
C TYR A 236 2.63 -19.53 4.74
N GLY A 237 3.06 -20.74 5.10
CA GLY A 237 2.61 -21.98 4.45
C GLY A 237 1.12 -22.23 4.62
N ARG A 238 0.55 -21.98 5.82
CA ARG A 238 -0.90 -22.03 6.04
C ARG A 238 -1.64 -20.96 5.23
N TYR A 239 -1.13 -19.73 5.22
CA TYR A 239 -1.69 -18.68 4.38
C TYR A 239 -1.74 -19.09 2.91
N LEU A 240 -0.64 -19.58 2.34
CA LEU A 240 -0.59 -20.01 0.95
C LEU A 240 -1.58 -21.15 0.65
N HIS A 241 -1.74 -22.08 1.59
CA HIS A 241 -2.68 -23.20 1.46
C HIS A 241 -4.13 -22.74 1.35
N HIS A 242 -4.56 -21.85 2.24
CA HIS A 242 -5.94 -21.34 2.25
C HIS A 242 -6.16 -20.34 1.12
N ALA A 243 -5.28 -19.36 0.98
CA ALA A 243 -5.41 -18.30 -0.01
C ALA A 243 -5.44 -18.84 -1.46
N SER A 244 -4.66 -19.87 -1.78
CA SER A 244 -4.67 -20.49 -3.12
C SER A 244 -5.98 -21.21 -3.45
N ARG A 245 -6.77 -21.57 -2.46
CA ARG A 245 -8.10 -22.19 -2.59
C ARG A 245 -9.23 -21.16 -2.56
N GLY A 246 -8.90 -19.87 -2.39
CA GLY A 246 -9.88 -18.80 -2.24
C GLY A 246 -10.52 -18.76 -0.86
N GLU A 247 -9.90 -19.39 0.13
CA GLU A 247 -10.37 -19.41 1.51
C GLU A 247 -9.80 -18.20 2.27
N ASP A 248 -10.68 -17.34 2.77
CA ASP A 248 -10.33 -16.15 3.55
C ASP A 248 -11.47 -15.84 4.53
N ASP A 249 -11.18 -15.90 5.82
CA ASP A 249 -12.11 -15.62 6.91
C ASP A 249 -11.94 -14.21 7.49
N SER A 250 -11.13 -13.37 6.85
CA SER A 250 -10.93 -11.99 7.26
C SER A 250 -12.22 -11.17 7.10
N THR A 251 -12.42 -10.24 8.01
CA THR A 251 -13.56 -9.31 7.99
C THR A 251 -13.07 -7.87 7.89
N LEU A 252 -13.97 -6.96 7.47
CA LEU A 252 -13.66 -5.54 7.44
C LEU A 252 -13.34 -5.02 8.83
N ILE A 253 -12.24 -4.27 8.94
CA ILE A 253 -11.82 -3.57 10.15
C ILE A 253 -12.20 -2.11 9.96
N GLY A 254 -13.18 -1.61 10.75
CA GLY A 254 -13.69 -0.24 10.59
C GLY A 254 -12.66 0.85 10.85
N GLU A 255 -11.78 0.66 11.84
CA GLU A 255 -10.70 1.58 12.17
C GLU A 255 -9.37 0.84 12.30
N HIS A 256 -8.36 1.34 11.61
CA HIS A 256 -6.99 0.84 11.73
C HIS A 256 -6.26 1.49 12.89
N THR A 257 -5.78 0.69 13.82
CA THR A 257 -4.83 1.16 14.83
C THR A 257 -3.41 1.11 14.30
N TYR A 258 -2.72 2.24 14.33
CA TYR A 258 -1.31 2.30 13.96
C TYR A 258 -0.45 1.48 14.93
N LYS A 259 0.34 0.56 14.40
CA LYS A 259 1.34 -0.19 15.21
C LYS A 259 2.66 0.59 15.35
N SER A 260 2.97 1.44 14.38
CA SER A 260 4.16 2.29 14.37
C SER A 260 4.01 3.41 13.34
N VAL A 261 4.73 4.52 13.55
CA VAL A 261 4.89 5.63 12.61
C VAL A 261 6.38 5.75 12.30
N SER A 262 6.75 5.92 11.02
CA SER A 262 8.16 6.00 10.63
C SER A 262 8.38 6.98 9.49
N ALA A 263 9.60 7.51 9.44
CA ALA A 263 10.13 8.29 8.32
C ALA A 263 11.48 7.72 7.89
N GLU A 264 11.71 7.60 6.59
CA GLU A 264 12.96 7.10 6.01
C GLU A 264 13.51 8.09 4.98
N HIS A 265 14.85 8.17 4.90
CA HIS A 265 15.51 8.99 3.90
C HIS A 265 16.66 8.24 3.25
N THR A 266 16.70 8.23 1.93
CA THR A 266 17.84 7.74 1.14
C THR A 266 18.71 8.95 0.77
N PHE A 267 19.95 8.97 1.16
CA PHE A 267 20.88 10.06 0.80
C PHE A 267 21.17 10.03 -0.72
N ALA A 268 21.36 11.20 -1.33
CA ALA A 268 21.74 11.29 -2.75
C ALA A 268 23.08 10.58 -3.04
N ARG A 269 24.00 10.62 -2.10
CA ARG A 269 25.27 9.85 -2.07
C ARG A 269 25.42 9.20 -0.70
N ASP A 270 26.15 8.07 -0.66
CA ASP A 270 26.44 7.43 0.62
C ASP A 270 27.30 8.37 1.48
N THR A 271 26.91 8.56 2.74
CA THR A 271 27.54 9.54 3.63
C THR A 271 28.11 8.93 4.89
N VAL A 272 29.20 9.51 5.40
CA VAL A 272 29.76 9.28 6.74
C VAL A 272 29.72 10.58 7.57
N ASP A 273 29.16 11.65 7.01
CA ASP A 273 29.06 12.95 7.66
C ASP A 273 28.08 12.88 8.83
N ARG A 274 28.60 13.06 10.03
CA ARG A 274 27.83 13.01 11.27
C ARG A 274 26.82 14.15 11.38
N VAL A 275 27.16 15.32 10.82
CA VAL A 275 26.28 16.50 10.87
C VAL A 275 25.08 16.26 9.97
N GLU A 276 25.33 15.83 8.73
CA GLU A 276 24.27 15.49 7.78
C GLU A 276 23.33 14.39 8.31
N ILE A 277 23.91 13.30 8.86
CA ILE A 277 23.15 12.20 9.46
C ILE A 277 22.30 12.69 10.63
N TRP A 278 22.86 13.53 11.50
CA TRP A 278 22.14 14.06 12.66
C TRP A 278 21.01 14.99 12.27
N GLN A 279 21.25 15.92 11.34
CA GLN A 279 20.21 16.82 10.83
C GLN A 279 19.05 16.02 10.22
N ARG A 280 19.35 14.95 9.51
CA ARG A 280 18.31 14.08 8.92
C ARG A 280 17.51 13.34 9.98
N LEU A 281 18.16 12.82 11.04
CA LEU A 281 17.44 12.19 12.15
C LEU A 281 16.52 13.17 12.88
N GLN A 282 16.97 14.42 13.07
CA GLN A 282 16.12 15.46 13.67
C GLN A 282 14.90 15.77 12.79
N ALA A 283 15.08 15.91 11.49
CA ALA A 283 13.99 16.13 10.55
C ALA A 283 12.99 14.96 10.56
N GLN A 284 13.47 13.72 10.58
CA GLN A 284 12.60 12.54 10.67
C GLN A 284 11.86 12.45 12.01
N ALA A 285 12.51 12.84 13.12
CA ALA A 285 11.86 12.88 14.41
C ALA A 285 10.74 13.92 14.45
N GLN A 286 10.94 15.06 13.80
CA GLN A 286 9.91 16.09 13.66
C GLN A 286 8.72 15.56 12.83
N GLU A 287 8.98 14.96 11.68
CA GLU A 287 7.95 14.38 10.81
C GLU A 287 7.14 13.28 11.52
N VAL A 288 7.81 12.40 12.25
CA VAL A 288 7.17 11.33 13.03
C VAL A 288 6.32 11.92 14.16
N SER A 289 6.85 12.94 14.86
CA SER A 289 6.13 13.64 15.93
C SER A 289 4.85 14.30 15.42
N GLU A 290 4.89 15.00 14.29
CA GLU A 290 3.74 15.63 13.67
C GLU A 290 2.65 14.62 13.33
N ARG A 291 3.02 13.45 12.79
CA ARG A 291 2.08 12.35 12.51
C ARG A 291 1.49 11.76 13.79
N LEU A 292 2.31 11.55 14.83
CA LEU A 292 1.83 11.06 16.13
C LEU A 292 0.79 12.02 16.74
N ARG A 293 1.05 13.33 16.71
CA ARG A 293 0.11 14.36 17.21
C ARG A 293 -1.17 14.42 16.39
N HIS A 294 -1.07 14.33 15.07
CA HIS A 294 -2.24 14.29 14.20
C HIS A 294 -3.18 13.15 14.56
N GLU A 295 -2.62 11.97 14.85
CA GLU A 295 -3.35 10.76 15.21
C GLU A 295 -3.64 10.66 16.73
N ARG A 296 -3.26 11.68 17.53
CA ARG A 296 -3.37 11.68 18.99
C ARG A 296 -2.73 10.47 19.65
N LEU A 297 -1.53 10.11 19.20
CA LEU A 297 -0.77 8.95 19.66
C LEU A 297 0.55 9.38 20.30
N VAL A 298 1.01 8.55 21.25
CA VAL A 298 2.36 8.61 21.82
C VAL A 298 3.07 7.27 21.66
N ALA A 299 4.40 7.28 21.64
CA ALA A 299 5.21 6.10 21.43
C ALA A 299 6.04 5.76 22.67
N SER A 300 6.10 4.48 23.01
CA SER A 300 6.94 3.95 24.10
C SER A 300 8.26 3.33 23.63
N GLU A 301 8.48 3.28 22.30
CA GLU A 301 9.68 2.70 21.70
C GLU A 301 10.14 3.52 20.50
N VAL A 302 11.45 3.73 20.37
CA VAL A 302 12.09 4.30 19.18
C VAL A 302 13.04 3.30 18.55
N ALA A 303 13.04 3.24 17.22
CA ALA A 303 13.95 2.42 16.45
C ALA A 303 14.63 3.24 15.35
N ILE A 304 15.85 2.81 14.98
CA ILE A 304 16.52 3.25 13.77
C ILE A 304 16.64 2.11 12.77
N LYS A 305 16.60 2.48 11.50
CA LYS A 305 16.93 1.61 10.37
C LYS A 305 18.08 2.24 9.62
N VAL A 306 19.15 1.50 9.41
CA VAL A 306 20.34 1.97 8.68
C VAL A 306 20.65 0.97 7.59
N ARG A 307 20.76 1.44 6.34
CA ARG A 307 21.26 0.65 5.21
C ARG A 307 22.58 1.20 4.75
N TYR A 308 23.57 0.34 4.68
CA TYR A 308 24.90 0.68 4.19
C TYR A 308 24.96 0.61 2.67
N GLY A 309 25.69 1.54 2.04
CA GLY A 309 25.72 1.67 0.59
C GLY A 309 26.40 0.53 -0.13
N VAL A 310 27.62 0.21 0.26
CA VAL A 310 28.46 -0.77 -0.44
C VAL A 310 27.92 -2.21 -0.31
N THR A 311 27.48 -2.58 0.88
CA THR A 311 27.08 -3.97 1.18
C THR A 311 25.57 -4.21 1.07
N TRP A 312 24.78 -3.14 0.97
CA TRP A 312 23.30 -3.20 1.04
C TRP A 312 22.76 -3.84 2.33
N GLU A 313 23.64 -4.10 3.29
CA GLU A 313 23.25 -4.59 4.61
C GLU A 313 22.34 -3.58 5.29
N THR A 314 21.26 -4.07 5.86
CA THR A 314 20.32 -3.26 6.63
C THR A 314 20.32 -3.72 8.07
N ILE A 315 20.57 -2.81 8.99
CA ILE A 315 20.42 -3.05 10.43
C ILE A 315 19.22 -2.28 10.97
N THR A 316 18.52 -2.89 11.91
CA THR A 316 17.48 -2.23 12.72
C THR A 316 17.86 -2.36 14.18
N ARG A 317 17.77 -1.27 14.93
CA ARG A 317 18.00 -1.24 16.38
C ARG A 317 16.89 -0.46 17.04
N GLN A 318 16.47 -0.91 18.20
CA GLN A 318 15.36 -0.29 18.94
C GLN A 318 15.68 -0.21 20.42
N GLN A 319 15.02 0.73 21.10
CA GLN A 319 15.07 0.85 22.55
C GLN A 319 13.74 1.39 23.08
N ARG A 320 13.41 1.05 24.31
CA ARG A 320 12.30 1.67 25.02
C ARG A 320 12.65 3.10 25.41
N LEU A 321 11.66 3.96 25.42
CA LEU A 321 11.72 5.31 25.96
C LEU A 321 11.38 5.28 27.46
N GLY A 322 11.82 6.29 28.20
CA GLY A 322 11.57 6.38 29.65
C GLY A 322 10.09 6.57 29.98
N SER A 323 9.35 7.24 29.11
CA SER A 323 7.89 7.42 29.14
C SER A 323 7.34 7.51 27.74
N PRO A 324 6.04 7.20 27.51
CA PRO A 324 5.39 7.43 26.25
C PRO A 324 5.47 8.92 25.86
N THR A 325 5.78 9.19 24.58
CA THR A 325 5.98 10.57 24.12
C THR A 325 5.73 10.74 22.62
N ASP A 326 5.38 11.94 22.23
CA ASP A 326 5.39 12.46 20.86
C ASP A 326 6.45 13.57 20.67
N ASP A 327 7.27 13.86 21.71
CA ASP A 327 8.28 14.93 21.64
C ASP A 327 9.40 14.56 20.64
N PRO A 328 9.59 15.36 19.56
CA PRO A 328 10.61 15.10 18.57
C PRO A 328 12.04 15.14 19.15
N LYS A 329 12.27 15.90 20.21
CA LYS A 329 13.60 15.95 20.86
C LYS A 329 13.93 14.64 21.55
N VAL A 330 12.95 14.03 22.23
CA VAL A 330 13.12 12.72 22.91
C VAL A 330 13.31 11.62 21.87
N LEU A 331 12.51 11.61 20.80
CA LEU A 331 12.64 10.66 19.69
C LEU A 331 14.02 10.77 19.01
N ALA A 332 14.47 11.98 18.70
CA ALA A 332 15.78 12.24 18.09
C ALA A 332 16.93 11.82 19.02
N ALA A 333 16.85 12.14 20.32
CA ALA A 333 17.85 11.74 21.31
C ALA A 333 17.98 10.23 21.44
N GLY A 334 16.83 9.51 21.46
CA GLY A 334 16.79 8.06 21.45
C GLY A 334 17.43 7.45 20.18
N ALA A 335 17.07 7.98 19.02
CA ALA A 335 17.68 7.56 17.75
C ALA A 335 19.19 7.81 17.69
N ALA A 336 19.66 8.96 18.18
CA ALA A 336 21.08 9.27 18.27
C ALA A 336 21.84 8.34 19.22
N ALA A 337 21.23 7.94 20.33
CA ALA A 337 21.82 6.97 21.24
C ALA A 337 22.00 5.59 20.57
N LEU A 338 21.00 5.15 19.81
CA LEU A 338 21.07 3.92 19.02
C LEU A 338 22.14 4.01 17.93
N MET A 339 22.22 5.14 17.22
CA MET A 339 23.26 5.37 16.20
C MET A 339 24.68 5.30 16.81
N ARG A 340 24.93 5.97 17.95
CA ARG A 340 26.24 5.93 18.63
C ARG A 340 26.68 4.51 18.98
N LYS A 341 25.74 3.65 19.36
CA LYS A 341 26.01 2.24 19.74
C LYS A 341 26.19 1.30 18.54
N SER A 342 25.56 1.61 17.41
CA SER A 342 25.39 0.63 16.34
C SER A 342 26.12 0.97 15.05
N TRP A 343 26.43 2.26 14.83
CA TRP A 343 27.06 2.68 13.59
C TRP A 343 28.57 2.42 13.59
N THR A 344 29.01 1.65 12.63
CA THR A 344 30.41 1.24 12.45
C THR A 344 31.22 2.21 11.59
N ARG A 345 30.75 3.43 11.37
CA ARG A 345 31.32 4.47 10.48
C ARG A 345 31.41 4.06 9.01
N ARG A 346 30.71 3.03 8.61
CA ARG A 346 30.55 2.67 7.20
C ARG A 346 29.62 3.69 6.52
N PRO A 347 29.81 3.97 5.20
CA PRO A 347 28.96 4.89 4.47
C PRO A 347 27.49 4.44 4.49
N ILE A 348 26.60 5.36 4.87
CA ILE A 348 25.17 5.13 5.01
C ILE A 348 24.46 5.57 3.71
N ARG A 349 23.68 4.68 3.16
CA ARG A 349 22.80 4.92 2.02
C ARG A 349 21.42 5.43 2.45
N LEU A 350 20.83 4.80 3.46
CA LEU A 350 19.49 5.12 3.97
C LEU A 350 19.51 5.14 5.49
N ILE A 351 18.79 6.09 6.05
CA ILE A 351 18.49 6.16 7.47
C ILE A 351 16.99 6.30 7.68
N GLY A 352 16.46 5.65 8.71
CA GLY A 352 15.07 5.76 9.12
C GLY A 352 14.93 5.86 10.63
N LEU A 353 13.90 6.58 11.07
CA LEU A 353 13.42 6.64 12.44
C LEU A 353 12.01 6.09 12.50
N ARG A 354 11.73 5.20 13.45
CA ARG A 354 10.43 4.63 13.70
C ARG A 354 10.05 4.80 15.17
N ALA A 355 8.87 5.32 15.42
CA ALA A 355 8.17 5.30 16.71
C ALA A 355 7.21 4.11 16.75
N ALA A 356 7.25 3.31 17.82
CA ALA A 356 6.48 2.08 17.94
C ALA A 356 5.91 1.89 19.35
N LYS A 357 5.08 0.84 19.53
CA LYS A 357 4.29 0.63 20.73
C LYS A 357 3.48 1.87 21.05
N LEU A 358 2.60 2.17 20.08
CA LEU A 358 1.77 3.35 20.12
C LEU A 358 0.60 3.11 21.06
N GLU A 359 0.25 4.17 21.81
CA GLU A 359 -0.94 4.24 22.64
C GLU A 359 -1.58 5.62 22.50
N PRO A 360 -2.89 5.78 22.79
CA PRO A 360 -3.54 7.08 22.76
C PRO A 360 -2.84 8.07 23.68
N ALA A 361 -2.66 9.31 23.20
CA ALA A 361 -2.20 10.40 24.03
C ALA A 361 -3.22 10.60 25.15
N ARG A 362 -2.76 10.63 26.40
CA ARG A 362 -3.63 10.96 27.53
C ARG A 362 -3.90 12.47 27.46
N ASP A 363 -5.16 12.84 27.45
CA ASP A 363 -5.55 14.20 27.74
C ASP A 363 -5.28 14.45 29.24
N ASP A 364 -4.08 14.91 29.57
CA ASP A 364 -3.78 15.41 30.91
C ASP A 364 -4.55 16.73 31.09
N VAL A 365 -5.86 16.63 31.32
CA VAL A 365 -6.62 17.70 31.95
C VAL A 365 -6.25 17.69 33.43
N GLN A 366 -5.09 18.27 33.74
CA GLN A 366 -4.75 18.62 35.09
C GLN A 366 -5.69 19.77 35.49
N LEU A 367 -6.85 19.42 36.04
CA LEU A 367 -7.71 20.39 36.74
C LEU A 367 -6.90 20.86 37.94
N THR A 368 -6.21 21.98 37.82
CA THR A 368 -5.76 22.76 38.95
C THR A 368 -7.00 23.31 39.63
N LEU A 369 -7.37 22.66 40.76
CA LEU A 369 -8.36 23.25 41.66
C LEU A 369 -7.77 24.57 42.19
N PRO A 370 -8.46 25.70 42.10
CA PRO A 370 -8.01 26.89 42.76
C PRO A 370 -8.00 26.66 44.27
N ALA A 371 -6.92 27.11 44.92
CA ALA A 371 -6.73 27.06 46.37
C ALA A 371 -7.72 27.98 47.11
#